data_ee30a500ba00ad062d3340b4d4e3de05
#
_entry.id   ee30a500ba00ad062d3340b4d4e3de05
#
_cell.length_a   1.000
_cell.length_b   1.000
_cell.length_c   1.000
_cell.angle_alpha   90.00
_cell.angle_beta   90.00
_cell.angle_gamma   90.00
#
_symmetry.space_group_name_H-M   'P 1'
#
loop_
_entity.id
_entity.type
_entity.pdbx_description
1 polymer ?
#
loop_
_entity_poly.entity_id
_entity_poly.type
_entity_poly.pdbx_seq_one_letter_code
_entity_poly.pdbx_strand_id
1 'polypeptide(L)'
;MERVKVDNDRLAVTGTGINFTVRLDATSERRIIHLVANGRSADGTSDRLNFGGITPGMAENAAISSLQTASLEHVDEGESTLLNHVMPLVMWGRFALNGINIVTKAEGVKLLRSTACIQVKKGNGGGNTGLGDFVIEGITVHQGACHGFLAPTDCTGEVNTPVVANPVTGGTYLDYRKGWVNGAEPSLYIYERNCSASDYMGVVIAARYKGKKGYYKVVMNGNDGSPLNIVRNHRYIVTVVGVNGPGYESLDIAVASAPSNALKVELTDEGTDLPCIVADGQYRMASSNNVFSLYGKTGVTTSATGVDICTVYSSRGIQPVLTLPDDCNWLTNLSAQALGSNKYKITGDFTSAANDAVATTLTMTCDNLSQPVRVSWNPIISDQKDTDSFVLDLVGSTDRNWTVRVLNPTSPGWLFLHPSAASPGALPGDGMVSELSSKYSSHAYLHVAFGASRRGTVQMTSASGGETVARKIVVIQ
;
A
#
# COMPACT_ATOMS: atom_id res chain seq x y z
N MET A 1 1.30 35.09 -6.76
CA MET A 1 0.60 33.77 -6.90
C MET A 1 -0.74 34.06 -7.53
N GLU A 2 -1.05 33.41 -8.62
CA GLU A 2 -2.35 33.46 -9.26
C GLU A 2 -3.12 32.21 -8.93
N ARG A 3 -4.41 32.32 -8.63
CA ARG A 3 -5.31 31.20 -8.36
C ARG A 3 -6.37 31.14 -9.44
N VAL A 4 -6.41 30.05 -10.16
CA VAL A 4 -7.40 29.79 -11.20
C VAL A 4 -8.30 28.65 -10.77
N LYS A 5 -9.62 28.87 -10.84
CA LYS A 5 -10.64 27.85 -10.60
C LYS A 5 -10.97 27.15 -11.90
N VAL A 6 -11.04 25.82 -11.85
CA VAL A 6 -11.54 24.98 -12.95
C VAL A 6 -12.89 24.41 -12.53
N ASP A 7 -13.93 24.70 -13.28
CA ASP A 7 -15.27 24.23 -13.01
C ASP A 7 -15.45 22.78 -13.54
N ASN A 8 -16.32 22.00 -12.90
CA ASN A 8 -16.49 20.58 -13.19
C ASN A 8 -16.97 20.31 -14.63
N ASP A 9 -17.71 21.24 -15.23
CA ASP A 9 -18.19 21.16 -16.63
C ASP A 9 -17.05 21.26 -17.66
N ARG A 10 -15.86 21.72 -17.24
CA ARG A 10 -14.64 21.81 -18.06
C ARG A 10 -13.72 20.61 -17.92
N LEU A 11 -14.11 19.60 -17.14
CA LEU A 11 -13.34 18.40 -16.92
C LEU A 11 -13.76 17.31 -17.90
N ALA A 12 -12.83 16.82 -18.70
CA ALA A 12 -13.03 15.63 -19.53
C ALA A 12 -12.43 14.41 -18.81
N VAL A 13 -13.30 13.53 -18.30
CA VAL A 13 -12.89 12.28 -17.66
C VAL A 13 -12.60 11.25 -18.74
N THR A 14 -11.38 10.69 -18.71
CA THR A 14 -10.95 9.59 -19.57
C THR A 14 -10.69 8.34 -18.74
N GLY A 15 -10.58 7.18 -19.35
CA GLY A 15 -10.30 5.93 -18.64
C GLY A 15 -8.97 5.96 -17.84
N THR A 16 -8.05 6.85 -18.18
CA THR A 16 -6.72 6.96 -17.58
C THR A 16 -6.52 8.21 -16.72
N GLY A 17 -7.47 9.15 -16.72
CA GLY A 17 -7.30 10.39 -15.97
C GLY A 17 -8.37 11.43 -16.23
N ILE A 18 -8.06 12.66 -15.88
CA ILE A 18 -8.91 13.82 -16.09
C ILE A 18 -8.14 14.85 -16.90
N ASN A 19 -8.70 15.28 -18.02
CA ASN A 19 -8.16 16.34 -18.85
C ASN A 19 -8.95 17.62 -18.64
N PHE A 20 -8.27 18.74 -18.58
CA PHE A 20 -8.89 20.06 -18.54
C PHE A 20 -7.98 21.11 -19.16
N THR A 21 -8.57 22.22 -19.54
CA THR A 21 -7.85 23.39 -20.06
C THR A 21 -8.06 24.56 -19.12
N VAL A 22 -6.97 25.24 -18.81
CA VAL A 22 -6.97 26.46 -17.99
C VAL A 22 -6.29 27.58 -18.76
N ARG A 23 -6.78 28.81 -18.60
CA ARG A 23 -6.18 30.00 -19.18
C ARG A 23 -5.18 30.58 -18.17
N LEU A 24 -3.93 30.69 -18.56
CA LEU A 24 -2.84 31.29 -17.80
C LEU A 24 -2.14 32.33 -18.66
N ASP A 25 -1.50 33.34 -18.03
CA ASP A 25 -0.69 34.32 -18.74
C ASP A 25 0.55 33.68 -19.36
N ALA A 26 0.83 34.04 -20.60
CA ALA A 26 2.01 33.57 -21.31
C ALA A 26 3.30 34.13 -20.67
N THR A 27 4.31 33.31 -20.55
CA THR A 27 5.60 33.69 -19.98
C THR A 27 6.70 32.77 -20.47
N SER A 28 7.92 33.29 -20.63
CA SER A 28 9.12 32.49 -20.86
C SER A 28 9.80 32.04 -19.58
N GLU A 29 9.36 32.51 -18.42
CA GLU A 29 9.95 32.13 -17.13
C GLU A 29 9.41 30.81 -16.64
N ARG A 30 10.23 30.11 -15.85
CA ARG A 30 9.81 28.90 -15.15
C ARG A 30 8.66 29.19 -14.19
N ARG A 31 7.61 28.40 -14.28
CA ARG A 31 6.44 28.47 -13.38
C ARG A 31 6.25 27.13 -12.67
N ILE A 32 5.86 27.21 -11.41
CA ILE A 32 5.46 26.05 -10.61
C ILE A 32 3.95 26.08 -10.46
N ILE A 33 3.33 24.99 -10.83
CA ILE A 33 1.88 24.84 -10.78
C ILE A 33 1.51 23.84 -9.67
N HIS A 34 0.65 24.26 -8.78
CA HIS A 34 0.02 23.42 -7.78
C HIS A 34 -1.42 23.12 -8.19
N LEU A 35 -1.73 21.86 -8.37
CA LEU A 35 -3.09 21.38 -8.62
C LEU A 35 -3.73 20.97 -7.31
N VAL A 36 -4.94 21.44 -7.07
CA VAL A 36 -5.77 21.04 -5.93
C VAL A 36 -7.09 20.49 -6.45
N ALA A 37 -7.32 19.23 -6.24
CA ALA A 37 -8.62 18.63 -6.51
C ALA A 37 -9.44 18.56 -5.23
N ASN A 38 -10.75 18.79 -5.37
CA ASN A 38 -11.71 18.74 -4.26
C ASN A 38 -11.41 19.73 -3.12
N GLY A 39 -10.74 20.83 -3.44
CA GLY A 39 -10.44 21.91 -2.47
C GLY A 39 -11.65 22.80 -2.14
N ARG A 40 -12.83 22.50 -2.69
CA ARG A 40 -14.09 23.21 -2.44
C ARG A 40 -15.17 22.24 -1.95
N SER A 41 -16.21 22.80 -1.32
CA SER A 41 -17.44 22.07 -0.97
C SER A 41 -18.08 21.43 -2.21
N ALA A 42 -18.92 20.43 -2.01
CA ALA A 42 -19.59 19.72 -3.11
C ALA A 42 -20.45 20.64 -3.98
N ASP A 43 -21.07 21.65 -3.38
CA ASP A 43 -21.85 22.69 -4.05
C ASP A 43 -20.98 23.79 -4.69
N GLY A 44 -19.67 23.73 -4.49
CA GLY A 44 -18.70 24.68 -5.02
C GLY A 44 -18.76 26.08 -4.42
N THR A 45 -19.53 26.31 -3.35
CA THR A 45 -19.77 27.65 -2.77
C THR A 45 -18.68 28.07 -1.78
N SER A 46 -18.05 27.15 -1.07
CA SER A 46 -17.05 27.43 -0.04
C SER A 46 -15.72 26.73 -0.30
N ASP A 47 -14.64 27.31 0.17
CA ASP A 47 -13.33 26.68 0.18
C ASP A 47 -13.18 25.72 1.36
N ARG A 48 -12.66 24.54 1.11
CA ARG A 48 -12.31 23.55 2.14
C ARG A 48 -10.91 23.74 2.71
N LEU A 49 -10.16 24.69 2.15
CA LEU A 49 -8.80 25.04 2.53
C LEU A 49 -8.75 26.53 2.88
N ASN A 50 -7.97 26.87 3.89
CA ASN A 50 -7.77 28.25 4.26
C ASN A 50 -6.64 28.87 3.42
N PHE A 51 -6.99 29.65 2.40
CA PHE A 51 -6.03 30.34 1.55
C PHE A 51 -5.63 31.73 2.08
N GLY A 52 -6.26 32.23 3.16
CA GLY A 52 -6.07 33.61 3.64
C GLY A 52 -4.68 33.91 4.20
N GLY A 53 -3.88 32.90 4.52
CA GLY A 53 -2.50 33.05 4.99
C GLY A 53 -1.45 33.20 3.90
N ILE A 54 -1.83 33.10 2.60
CA ILE A 54 -0.88 33.16 1.50
C ILE A 54 -0.76 34.60 0.96
N THR A 55 0.45 35.14 1.03
CA THR A 55 0.74 36.49 0.56
C THR A 55 1.79 36.50 -0.57
N PRO A 56 1.75 37.50 -1.47
CA PRO A 56 2.80 37.64 -2.48
C PRO A 56 4.19 37.71 -1.84
N GLY A 57 5.15 37.02 -2.44
CA GLY A 57 6.53 36.99 -1.95
C GLY A 57 6.84 35.87 -0.94
N MET A 58 5.87 35.10 -0.47
CA MET A 58 6.14 33.93 0.32
C MET A 58 6.93 32.87 -0.48
N ALA A 59 7.87 32.21 0.19
CA ALA A 59 8.53 31.04 -0.37
C ALA A 59 7.51 29.91 -0.63
N GLU A 60 7.71 29.13 -1.69
CA GLU A 60 6.80 28.06 -2.10
C GLU A 60 6.43 27.12 -0.94
N ASN A 61 7.45 26.58 -0.25
CA ASN A 61 7.22 25.66 0.88
C ASN A 61 6.39 26.31 1.99
N ALA A 62 6.69 27.57 2.36
CA ALA A 62 5.96 28.27 3.40
C ALA A 62 4.50 28.50 3.02
N ALA A 63 4.24 28.87 1.75
CA ALA A 63 2.90 29.11 1.26
C ALA A 63 2.05 27.82 1.22
N ILE A 64 2.61 26.73 0.71
CA ILE A 64 1.87 25.49 0.52
C ILE A 64 1.74 24.68 1.80
N SER A 65 2.77 24.64 2.66
CA SER A 65 2.71 23.98 3.96
C SER A 65 1.77 24.66 4.96
N SER A 66 1.44 25.95 4.75
CA SER A 66 0.43 26.64 5.55
C SER A 66 -1.02 26.26 5.21
N LEU A 67 -1.24 25.64 4.05
CA LEU A 67 -2.58 25.25 3.61
C LEU A 67 -3.07 24.01 4.36
N GLN A 68 -4.07 24.25 5.20
CA GLN A 68 -4.72 23.21 6.00
C GLN A 68 -6.19 23.08 5.63
N THR A 69 -6.75 21.90 5.81
CA THR A 69 -8.20 21.67 5.74
C THR A 69 -8.88 22.33 6.94
N ALA A 70 -10.17 22.64 6.81
CA ALA A 70 -10.97 23.01 7.98
C ALA A 70 -10.88 21.93 9.05
N SER A 71 -10.90 22.34 10.31
CA SER A 71 -10.92 21.41 11.43
C SER A 71 -12.23 20.63 11.44
N LEU A 72 -12.16 19.33 11.70
CA LEU A 72 -13.32 18.50 11.97
C LEU A 72 -13.72 18.71 13.43
N GLU A 73 -14.98 19.01 13.68
CA GLU A 73 -15.48 19.20 15.04
C GLU A 73 -15.98 17.89 15.66
N HIS A 74 -16.52 16.99 14.82
CA HIS A 74 -17.14 15.76 15.28
C HIS A 74 -17.27 14.73 14.14
N VAL A 75 -17.07 13.43 14.42
CA VAL A 75 -17.25 12.34 13.47
C VAL A 75 -17.98 11.18 14.15
N ASP A 76 -19.31 11.25 14.23
CA ASP A 76 -20.17 10.23 14.83
C ASP A 76 -20.85 9.31 13.80
N GLU A 77 -21.40 8.19 14.30
CA GLU A 77 -21.99 7.11 13.51
C GLU A 77 -23.11 7.53 12.56
N GLY A 78 -23.83 8.63 12.83
CA GLY A 78 -24.93 9.12 11.99
C GLY A 78 -24.56 10.21 11.03
N GLU A 79 -23.46 10.89 11.26
CA GLU A 79 -22.97 11.99 10.43
C GLU A 79 -21.74 11.58 9.64
N SER A 80 -21.96 10.77 8.65
CA SER A 80 -20.94 10.25 7.73
C SER A 80 -20.26 11.33 6.89
N THR A 81 -20.22 12.56 7.35
CA THR A 81 -20.22 13.71 6.47
C THR A 81 -18.85 14.24 6.11
N LEU A 82 -17.75 13.94 6.81
CA LEU A 82 -16.55 14.73 6.58
C LEU A 82 -15.37 14.02 5.90
N LEU A 83 -15.22 12.72 6.07
CA LEU A 83 -14.18 11.93 5.35
C LEU A 83 -14.73 10.64 4.77
N ASN A 84 -16.01 10.58 4.51
CA ASN A 84 -16.73 9.45 3.93
C ASN A 84 -16.84 9.52 2.41
N HIS A 85 -17.38 8.45 1.83
CA HIS A 85 -17.69 8.28 0.41
C HIS A 85 -18.52 9.42 -0.21
N VAL A 86 -19.15 10.29 0.59
CA VAL A 86 -19.97 11.41 0.14
C VAL A 86 -19.15 12.68 -0.13
N MET A 87 -18.00 12.84 0.53
CA MET A 87 -17.15 14.00 0.26
C MET A 87 -15.88 13.60 -0.47
N PRO A 88 -15.63 14.12 -1.66
CA PRO A 88 -14.42 13.85 -2.40
C PRO A 88 -13.19 14.23 -1.58
N LEU A 89 -12.19 13.36 -1.52
CA LEU A 89 -10.95 13.61 -0.78
C LEU A 89 -10.16 14.74 -1.42
N VAL A 90 -9.65 15.65 -0.60
CA VAL A 90 -8.73 16.69 -1.08
C VAL A 90 -7.45 16.03 -1.57
N MET A 91 -7.01 16.42 -2.75
CA MET A 91 -5.79 15.91 -3.37
C MET A 91 -4.93 17.05 -3.90
N TRP A 92 -3.63 16.85 -3.88
CA TRP A 92 -2.65 17.82 -4.31
C TRP A 92 -1.63 17.21 -5.27
N GLY A 93 -1.22 18.00 -6.26
CA GLY A 93 -0.13 17.66 -7.16
C GLY A 93 0.68 18.91 -7.51
N ARG A 94 1.93 18.70 -7.90
CA ARG A 94 2.88 19.75 -8.25
C ARG A 94 3.62 19.38 -9.53
N PHE A 95 3.82 20.37 -10.38
CA PHE A 95 4.70 20.23 -11.54
C PHE A 95 5.30 21.58 -11.92
N ALA A 96 6.40 21.56 -12.69
CA ALA A 96 7.07 22.74 -13.16
C ALA A 96 6.95 22.84 -14.69
N LEU A 97 6.74 24.07 -15.19
CA LEU A 97 6.77 24.41 -16.61
C LEU A 97 7.92 25.38 -16.87
N ASN A 98 8.68 25.16 -17.94
CA ASN A 98 9.77 26.06 -18.38
C ASN A 98 9.26 27.15 -19.33
N GLY A 99 8.11 27.71 -19.02
CA GLY A 99 7.40 28.71 -19.81
C GLY A 99 5.96 28.26 -20.07
N ILE A 100 5.11 29.21 -20.39
CA ILE A 100 3.69 29.04 -20.73
C ILE A 100 3.41 29.75 -22.04
N ASN A 101 2.87 29.01 -23.00
CA ASN A 101 2.41 29.52 -24.28
C ASN A 101 1.12 28.81 -24.71
N ILE A 102 0.58 29.12 -25.87
CA ILE A 102 -0.70 28.63 -26.37
C ILE A 102 -0.74 27.09 -26.58
N VAL A 103 0.44 26.45 -26.72
CA VAL A 103 0.55 25.00 -26.94
C VAL A 103 1.09 24.26 -25.70
N THR A 104 1.28 24.94 -24.59
CA THR A 104 1.81 24.34 -23.37
C THR A 104 0.86 23.27 -22.84
N LYS A 105 1.37 22.07 -22.61
CA LYS A 105 0.66 20.94 -22.02
C LYS A 105 1.43 20.42 -20.82
N ALA A 106 0.71 19.93 -19.82
CA ALA A 106 1.26 19.16 -18.72
C ALA A 106 0.55 17.79 -18.71
N GLU A 107 1.32 16.72 -18.80
CA GLU A 107 0.81 15.36 -18.88
C GLU A 107 1.31 14.53 -17.70
N GLY A 108 0.53 13.53 -17.29
CA GLY A 108 0.93 12.58 -16.26
C GLY A 108 1.06 13.16 -14.85
N VAL A 109 0.46 14.31 -14.57
CA VAL A 109 0.53 14.91 -13.23
C VAL A 109 -0.24 14.05 -12.25
N LYS A 110 0.47 13.54 -11.23
CA LYS A 110 -0.10 12.70 -10.18
C LYS A 110 -0.62 13.55 -9.04
N LEU A 111 -1.75 13.13 -8.45
CA LEU A 111 -2.34 13.78 -7.27
C LEU A 111 -2.23 12.86 -6.06
N LEU A 112 -1.71 13.40 -4.94
CA LEU A 112 -1.66 12.74 -3.63
C LEU A 112 -2.90 13.12 -2.82
N ARG A 113 -3.55 12.15 -2.20
CA ARG A 113 -4.60 12.41 -1.21
C ARG A 113 -3.97 13.02 0.04
N SER A 114 -4.69 13.94 0.69
CA SER A 114 -4.29 14.49 2.01
C SER A 114 -4.58 13.53 3.17
N THR A 115 -5.22 12.39 2.89
CA THR A 115 -5.66 11.42 3.88
C THR A 115 -5.05 10.06 3.63
N ALA A 116 -4.99 9.24 4.69
CA ALA A 116 -4.84 7.79 4.65
C ALA A 116 -6.21 7.11 4.73
N CYS A 117 -6.24 5.82 4.45
CA CYS A 117 -7.42 4.96 4.62
C CYS A 117 -7.10 3.86 5.65
N ILE A 118 -7.95 3.68 6.65
CA ILE A 118 -7.91 2.53 7.55
C ILE A 118 -9.10 1.64 7.24
N GLN A 119 -8.84 0.36 7.00
CA GLN A 119 -9.85 -0.65 6.77
C GLN A 119 -9.69 -1.80 7.75
N VAL A 120 -10.79 -2.29 8.29
CA VAL A 120 -10.79 -3.50 9.13
C VAL A 120 -11.52 -4.62 8.39
N LYS A 121 -10.90 -5.79 8.36
CA LYS A 121 -11.43 -6.99 7.71
C LYS A 121 -11.47 -8.16 8.68
N LYS A 122 -12.40 -9.09 8.41
CA LYS A 122 -12.37 -10.42 9.00
C LYS A 122 -11.63 -11.35 8.03
N GLY A 123 -10.59 -12.01 8.50
CA GLY A 123 -9.86 -13.00 7.70
C GLY A 123 -10.66 -14.28 7.48
N ASN A 124 -10.22 -15.09 6.51
CA ASN A 124 -10.80 -16.37 6.21
C ASN A 124 -10.33 -17.39 7.26
N GLY A 125 -11.15 -17.63 8.29
CA GLY A 125 -10.84 -18.55 9.37
C GLY A 125 -10.84 -20.01 8.92
N GLY A 126 -9.66 -20.60 8.81
CA GLY A 126 -9.49 -22.07 8.81
C GLY A 126 -9.11 -22.55 10.20
N GLY A 127 -9.69 -23.67 10.66
CA GLY A 127 -9.32 -24.28 11.93
C GLY A 127 -9.87 -23.57 13.19
N ASN A 128 -9.18 -23.70 14.31
CA ASN A 128 -9.64 -23.28 15.65
C ASN A 128 -9.33 -21.80 15.95
N THR A 129 -9.66 -20.88 15.03
CA THR A 129 -9.30 -19.45 15.10
C THR A 129 -10.29 -18.60 15.91
N GLY A 130 -11.43 -19.15 16.32
CA GLY A 130 -12.51 -18.37 16.98
C GLY A 130 -13.26 -17.42 16.07
N LEU A 131 -12.88 -17.30 14.80
CA LEU A 131 -13.48 -16.36 13.85
C LEU A 131 -14.92 -16.70 13.47
N GLY A 132 -15.32 -17.98 13.56
CA GLY A 132 -16.70 -18.41 13.29
C GLY A 132 -17.72 -17.65 14.14
N ASP A 133 -17.40 -17.44 15.39
CA ASP A 133 -18.24 -16.78 16.38
C ASP A 133 -17.98 -15.27 16.51
N PHE A 134 -17.16 -14.69 15.62
CA PHE A 134 -16.76 -13.28 15.67
C PHE A 134 -17.45 -12.47 14.57
N VAL A 135 -18.18 -11.43 14.97
CA VAL A 135 -18.91 -10.54 14.07
C VAL A 135 -18.50 -9.11 14.38
N ILE A 136 -17.88 -8.44 13.41
CA ILE A 136 -17.50 -7.03 13.54
C ILE A 136 -18.74 -6.18 13.39
N GLU A 137 -18.95 -5.21 14.29
CA GLU A 137 -20.08 -4.27 14.31
C GLU A 137 -19.68 -2.84 13.94
N GLY A 138 -18.40 -2.50 14.06
CA GLY A 138 -17.91 -1.18 13.73
C GLY A 138 -16.45 -0.98 14.11
N ILE A 139 -15.94 0.19 13.77
CA ILE A 139 -14.58 0.61 14.13
C ILE A 139 -14.60 2.04 14.69
N THR A 140 -13.70 2.30 15.61
CA THR A 140 -13.37 3.64 16.09
C THR A 140 -11.88 3.84 15.93
N VAL A 141 -11.47 4.91 15.23
CA VAL A 141 -10.08 5.38 15.26
C VAL A 141 -9.99 6.40 16.38
N HIS A 142 -9.31 6.03 17.46
CA HIS A 142 -9.11 6.87 18.62
C HIS A 142 -7.90 7.79 18.41
N GLN A 143 -8.05 9.05 18.75
CA GLN A 143 -7.02 10.09 18.59
C GLN A 143 -6.57 10.30 17.14
N GLY A 144 -7.49 10.32 16.18
CA GLY A 144 -7.21 10.76 14.81
C GLY A 144 -7.03 12.28 14.74
N ALA A 145 -6.18 12.78 13.84
CA ALA A 145 -5.98 14.22 13.67
C ALA A 145 -7.24 14.91 13.13
N CYS A 146 -7.65 16.03 13.72
CA CYS A 146 -8.88 16.73 13.34
C CYS A 146 -8.75 17.56 12.05
N HIS A 147 -7.53 17.83 11.56
CA HIS A 147 -7.28 18.49 10.28
C HIS A 147 -6.02 17.94 9.62
N GLY A 148 -5.85 18.20 8.33
CA GLY A 148 -4.70 17.76 7.56
C GLY A 148 -4.10 18.89 6.73
N PHE A 149 -2.86 18.70 6.30
CA PHE A 149 -2.17 19.61 5.39
C PHE A 149 -2.47 19.25 3.93
N LEU A 150 -2.55 20.26 3.07
CA LEU A 150 -2.74 20.04 1.64
C LEU A 150 -1.58 19.27 1.03
N ALA A 151 -0.36 19.72 1.28
CA ALA A 151 0.86 19.13 0.73
C ALA A 151 1.74 18.52 1.83
N PRO A 152 2.67 17.59 1.47
CA PRO A 152 3.74 17.16 2.37
C PRO A 152 4.61 18.33 2.83
N THR A 153 5.36 18.16 3.92
CA THR A 153 6.25 19.19 4.49
C THR A 153 7.29 19.68 3.49
N ASP A 154 7.86 18.76 2.70
CA ASP A 154 8.72 19.10 1.57
C ASP A 154 7.92 18.95 0.27
N CYS A 155 7.32 20.04 -0.16
CA CYS A 155 6.53 20.07 -1.39
C CYS A 155 7.38 20.36 -2.63
N THR A 156 8.68 20.59 -2.52
CA THR A 156 9.57 20.91 -3.65
C THR A 156 10.13 19.68 -4.34
N GLY A 157 10.08 18.51 -3.68
CA GLY A 157 10.48 17.23 -4.24
C GLY A 157 9.49 16.70 -5.29
N GLU A 158 9.83 15.56 -5.90
CA GLU A 158 8.91 14.87 -6.79
C GLU A 158 7.71 14.32 -6.00
N VAL A 159 6.51 14.50 -6.56
CA VAL A 159 5.22 14.13 -5.94
C VAL A 159 5.07 12.62 -5.65
N ASN A 160 6.02 11.80 -6.10
CA ASN A 160 5.95 10.35 -6.01
C ASN A 160 6.43 9.75 -4.68
N THR A 161 7.04 10.56 -3.81
CA THR A 161 7.50 10.08 -2.50
C THR A 161 6.64 10.73 -1.43
N PRO A 162 5.63 10.01 -0.88
CA PRO A 162 4.83 10.54 0.21
C PRO A 162 5.71 10.74 1.42
N VAL A 163 5.96 11.99 1.78
CA VAL A 163 6.59 12.36 3.03
C VAL A 163 5.48 12.69 4.02
N VAL A 164 5.57 12.16 5.23
CA VAL A 164 4.65 12.54 6.30
C VAL A 164 4.85 14.02 6.55
N ALA A 165 3.81 14.83 6.37
CA ALA A 165 3.86 16.21 6.80
C ALA A 165 4.12 16.23 8.31
N ASN A 166 4.86 17.24 8.76
CA ASN A 166 5.10 17.39 10.18
C ASN A 166 3.78 17.24 10.93
N PRO A 167 3.77 16.42 11.99
CA PRO A 167 2.56 16.23 12.77
C PRO A 167 2.11 17.59 13.27
N VAL A 168 0.84 17.72 13.45
CA VAL A 168 0.31 18.73 14.33
C VAL A 168 0.76 18.36 15.74
N THR A 169 1.92 18.83 16.14
CA THR A 169 2.41 18.68 17.51
C THR A 169 1.49 19.49 18.39
N GLY A 170 0.74 18.84 19.27
CA GLY A 170 -0.26 19.48 20.13
C GLY A 170 -1.57 19.82 19.44
N GLY A 171 -1.89 19.16 18.34
CA GLY A 171 -3.18 19.27 17.67
C GLY A 171 -4.32 18.69 18.49
N THR A 172 -5.53 19.12 18.20
CA THR A 172 -6.74 18.51 18.74
C THR A 172 -6.97 17.19 18.02
N TYR A 173 -7.16 16.13 18.77
CA TYR A 173 -7.49 14.81 18.27
C TYR A 173 -8.95 14.49 18.55
N LEU A 174 -9.54 13.69 17.69
CA LEU A 174 -10.91 13.23 17.86
C LEU A 174 -11.06 11.75 17.48
N ASP A 175 -12.16 11.17 17.88
CA ASP A 175 -12.50 9.81 17.55
C ASP A 175 -13.31 9.77 16.26
N TYR A 176 -12.84 8.99 15.28
CA TYR A 176 -13.57 8.68 14.06
C TYR A 176 -14.30 7.37 14.25
N ARG A 177 -15.63 7.35 14.06
CA ARG A 177 -16.46 6.17 14.26
C ARG A 177 -17.18 5.76 13.00
N LYS A 178 -17.26 4.46 12.74
CA LYS A 178 -18.04 3.90 11.65
C LYS A 178 -18.65 2.55 12.03
N GLY A 179 -19.96 2.44 11.92
CA GLY A 179 -20.68 1.19 12.04
C GLY A 179 -20.42 0.26 10.86
N TRP A 180 -20.60 -1.03 11.07
CA TRP A 180 -20.56 -2.04 10.04
C TRP A 180 -21.91 -2.09 9.32
N VAL A 181 -21.93 -1.83 8.01
CA VAL A 181 -23.15 -1.84 7.22
C VAL A 181 -23.16 -3.07 6.32
N ASN A 182 -24.05 -4.03 6.62
CA ASN A 182 -24.46 -5.15 5.76
C ASN A 182 -23.38 -5.73 4.83
N GLY A 183 -22.36 -6.35 5.40
CA GLY A 183 -21.33 -7.08 4.67
C GLY A 183 -20.24 -6.22 4.00
N ALA A 184 -20.34 -4.90 4.09
CA ALA A 184 -19.26 -4.01 3.65
C ALA A 184 -18.22 -3.83 4.76
N GLU A 185 -16.97 -4.10 4.45
CA GLU A 185 -15.86 -3.88 5.38
C GLU A 185 -15.71 -2.39 5.69
N PRO A 186 -15.72 -1.96 6.98
CA PRO A 186 -15.63 -0.56 7.31
C PRO A 186 -14.28 0.00 6.93
N SER A 187 -14.28 1.11 6.24
CA SER A 187 -13.09 1.90 5.95
C SER A 187 -13.30 3.34 6.36
N LEU A 188 -12.30 3.91 7.03
CA LEU A 188 -12.26 5.31 7.45
C LEU A 188 -11.11 6.01 6.75
N TYR A 189 -11.38 7.20 6.20
CA TYR A 189 -10.33 8.11 5.79
C TYR A 189 -9.98 9.02 6.94
N ILE A 190 -8.69 9.12 7.24
CA ILE A 190 -8.14 9.91 8.34
C ILE A 190 -7.02 10.79 7.83
N TYR A 191 -6.78 11.91 8.50
CA TYR A 191 -5.62 12.72 8.20
C TYR A 191 -4.34 12.05 8.69
N GLU A 192 -3.24 12.40 8.02
CA GLU A 192 -1.91 11.93 8.42
C GLU A 192 -1.54 12.44 9.81
N ARG A 193 -0.76 11.61 10.51
CA ARG A 193 -0.32 11.91 11.86
C ARG A 193 1.00 11.20 12.14
N ASN A 194 1.95 11.88 12.79
CA ASN A 194 3.04 11.21 13.47
C ASN A 194 2.56 10.66 14.81
N CYS A 195 3.09 9.53 15.19
CA CYS A 195 2.83 8.88 16.44
C CYS A 195 4.13 8.67 17.22
N SER A 196 4.03 8.63 18.55
CA SER A 196 5.12 8.30 19.46
C SER A 196 4.63 7.31 20.51
N ALA A 197 5.53 6.79 21.34
CA ALA A 197 5.18 5.84 22.38
C ALA A 197 4.13 6.36 23.38
N SER A 198 4.08 7.68 23.59
CA SER A 198 3.14 8.34 24.52
C SER A 198 1.97 9.05 23.83
N ASP A 199 2.03 9.21 22.50
CA ASP A 199 1.03 9.93 21.71
C ASP A 199 0.80 9.21 20.39
N TYR A 200 -0.17 8.30 20.35
CA TYR A 200 -0.45 7.44 19.23
C TYR A 200 -1.94 7.27 18.96
N MET A 201 -2.23 6.92 17.74
CA MET A 201 -3.55 6.56 17.28
C MET A 201 -3.82 5.07 17.53
N GLY A 202 -5.01 4.75 18.02
CA GLY A 202 -5.48 3.38 18.18
C GLY A 202 -6.68 3.07 17.29
N VAL A 203 -6.82 1.82 16.90
CA VAL A 203 -8.02 1.30 16.24
C VAL A 203 -8.76 0.43 17.24
N VAL A 204 -10.01 0.77 17.53
CA VAL A 204 -10.88 -0.05 18.39
C VAL A 204 -11.94 -0.71 17.53
N ILE A 205 -11.97 -2.02 17.54
CA ILE A 205 -12.93 -2.83 16.81
C ILE A 205 -14.09 -3.18 17.75
N ALA A 206 -15.29 -2.71 17.45
CA ALA A 206 -16.51 -3.15 18.12
C ALA A 206 -16.97 -4.44 17.45
N ALA A 207 -17.13 -5.52 18.22
CA ALA A 207 -17.52 -6.81 17.67
C ALA A 207 -18.28 -7.67 18.69
N ARG A 208 -19.00 -8.69 18.19
CA ARG A 208 -19.56 -9.76 19.02
C ARG A 208 -18.68 -11.00 18.91
N TYR A 209 -18.35 -11.56 20.07
CA TYR A 209 -17.69 -12.85 20.15
C TYR A 209 -18.57 -13.80 21.00
N LYS A 210 -18.98 -14.92 20.40
CA LYS A 210 -19.93 -15.86 21.02
C LYS A 210 -21.20 -15.14 21.53
N GLY A 211 -21.71 -14.22 20.72
CA GLY A 211 -22.91 -13.43 21.00
C GLY A 211 -22.72 -12.26 21.99
N LYS A 212 -21.60 -12.15 22.72
CA LYS A 212 -21.32 -11.08 23.65
C LYS A 212 -20.59 -9.94 22.95
N LYS A 213 -21.10 -8.70 23.05
CA LYS A 213 -20.46 -7.49 22.53
C LYS A 213 -19.19 -7.19 23.33
N GLY A 214 -18.13 -6.78 22.61
CA GLY A 214 -16.87 -6.36 23.19
C GLY A 214 -16.13 -5.38 22.27
N TYR A 215 -15.16 -4.69 22.84
CA TYR A 215 -14.34 -3.69 22.19
C TYR A 215 -12.87 -4.13 22.24
N TYR A 216 -12.21 -4.16 21.09
CA TYR A 216 -10.85 -4.69 20.95
C TYR A 216 -9.93 -3.60 20.46
N LYS A 217 -9.04 -3.12 21.33
CA LYS A 217 -8.05 -2.10 20.96
C LYS A 217 -6.88 -2.76 20.24
N VAL A 218 -6.58 -2.25 19.06
CA VAL A 218 -5.41 -2.59 18.24
C VAL A 218 -4.55 -1.36 18.09
N VAL A 219 -3.25 -1.49 18.34
CA VAL A 219 -2.26 -0.45 18.04
C VAL A 219 -1.49 -0.87 16.81
N MET A 220 -1.44 0.02 15.83
CA MET A 220 -0.64 -0.19 14.63
C MET A 220 0.79 0.27 14.92
N ASN A 221 1.69 -0.68 15.13
CA ASN A 221 3.09 -0.37 15.42
C ASN A 221 3.94 -0.28 14.15
N GLY A 222 4.83 0.69 14.12
CA GLY A 222 5.83 0.90 13.08
C GLY A 222 6.98 -0.14 13.08
N ASN A 223 7.93 0.02 12.17
CA ASN A 223 9.04 -0.93 11.98
C ASN A 223 10.02 -0.99 13.17
N ASP A 224 10.00 0.00 14.02
CA ASP A 224 10.86 0.15 15.20
C ASP A 224 10.17 -0.30 16.51
N GLY A 225 8.96 -0.85 16.41
CA GLY A 225 8.13 -1.18 17.57
C GLY A 225 7.37 0.01 18.16
N SER A 226 7.62 1.23 17.65
CA SER A 226 6.83 2.41 18.01
C SER A 226 5.49 2.39 17.27
N PRO A 227 4.50 3.13 17.76
CA PRO A 227 3.25 3.33 17.04
C PRO A 227 3.50 3.87 15.63
N LEU A 228 2.84 3.27 14.65
CA LEU A 228 3.01 3.59 13.24
C LEU A 228 2.55 5.02 12.93
N ASN A 229 3.40 5.78 12.26
CA ASN A 229 2.99 7.04 11.67
C ASN A 229 1.94 6.80 10.58
N ILE A 230 0.91 7.62 10.58
CA ILE A 230 -0.12 7.58 9.55
C ILE A 230 0.31 8.47 8.40
N VAL A 231 0.60 7.87 7.27
CA VAL A 231 1.10 8.53 6.07
C VAL A 231 -0.05 8.73 5.08
N ARG A 232 -0.18 9.92 4.54
CA ARG A 232 -1.16 10.22 3.47
C ARG A 232 -1.02 9.26 2.29
N ASN A 233 -2.09 9.05 1.57
CA ASN A 233 -2.17 8.20 0.38
C ASN A 233 -1.89 6.70 0.64
N HIS A 234 -1.66 6.29 1.89
CA HIS A 234 -1.55 4.89 2.30
C HIS A 234 -2.91 4.29 2.64
N ARG A 235 -3.00 2.99 2.53
CA ARG A 235 -4.14 2.19 2.98
C ARG A 235 -3.65 1.13 3.96
N TYR A 236 -4.10 1.26 5.19
CA TYR A 236 -3.80 0.35 6.29
C TYR A 236 -4.96 -0.64 6.44
N ILE A 237 -4.68 -1.92 6.26
CA ILE A 237 -5.68 -2.98 6.37
C ILE A 237 -5.38 -3.79 7.60
N VAL A 238 -6.29 -3.75 8.58
CA VAL A 238 -6.25 -4.56 9.79
C VAL A 238 -7.12 -5.79 9.56
N THR A 239 -6.49 -6.94 9.38
CA THR A 239 -7.19 -8.22 9.17
C THR A 239 -7.20 -9.00 10.48
N VAL A 240 -8.40 -9.28 11.01
CA VAL A 240 -8.56 -10.13 12.19
C VAL A 240 -8.46 -11.58 11.76
N VAL A 241 -7.38 -12.27 12.15
CA VAL A 241 -7.09 -13.66 11.77
C VAL A 241 -7.32 -14.67 12.90
N GLY A 242 -7.59 -14.18 14.11
CA GLY A 242 -7.93 -15.06 15.24
C GLY A 242 -8.53 -14.28 16.40
N VAL A 243 -9.37 -14.97 17.19
CA VAL A 243 -10.01 -14.44 18.40
C VAL A 243 -9.87 -15.46 19.51
N ASN A 244 -9.22 -15.05 20.60
CA ASN A 244 -8.90 -15.93 21.73
C ASN A 244 -9.74 -15.66 22.97
N GLY A 245 -10.52 -14.58 22.97
CA GLY A 245 -11.33 -14.19 24.14
C GLY A 245 -12.24 -13.00 23.91
N PRO A 246 -13.01 -12.60 24.93
CA PRO A 246 -13.87 -11.42 24.88
C PRO A 246 -13.03 -10.14 24.83
N GLY A 247 -13.59 -9.11 24.21
CA GLY A 247 -13.05 -7.75 24.28
C GLY A 247 -13.42 -7.03 25.57
N TYR A 248 -12.99 -5.79 25.71
CA TYR A 248 -13.39 -4.89 26.79
C TYR A 248 -14.90 -4.61 26.76
N GLU A 249 -15.48 -4.29 27.90
CA GLU A 249 -16.93 -4.14 28.06
C GLU A 249 -17.48 -2.84 27.43
N SER A 250 -16.65 -1.80 27.33
CA SER A 250 -17.03 -0.52 26.71
C SER A 250 -15.89 0.06 25.87
N LEU A 251 -16.25 1.01 25.00
CA LEU A 251 -15.28 1.76 24.21
C LEU A 251 -14.32 2.55 25.12
N ASP A 252 -14.83 3.20 26.15
CA ASP A 252 -14.02 4.02 27.07
C ASP A 252 -12.99 3.18 27.82
N ILE A 253 -13.39 1.98 28.27
CA ILE A 253 -12.45 1.02 28.88
C ILE A 253 -11.41 0.57 27.86
N ALA A 254 -11.81 0.24 26.64
CA ALA A 254 -10.88 -0.20 25.60
C ALA A 254 -9.85 0.89 25.26
N VAL A 255 -10.31 2.14 25.15
CA VAL A 255 -9.44 3.29 24.86
C VAL A 255 -8.42 3.52 25.96
N ALA A 256 -8.84 3.45 27.22
CA ALA A 256 -7.99 3.66 28.40
C ALA A 256 -7.07 2.48 28.72
N SER A 257 -7.32 1.31 28.13
CA SER A 257 -6.59 0.08 28.42
C SER A 257 -5.44 -0.16 27.44
N ALA A 258 -4.60 -1.14 27.78
CA ALA A 258 -3.59 -1.67 26.86
C ALA A 258 -4.25 -2.31 25.61
N PRO A 259 -3.51 -2.51 24.53
CA PRO A 259 -3.98 -3.29 23.37
C PRO A 259 -4.52 -4.65 23.78
N SER A 260 -5.56 -5.11 23.09
CA SER A 260 -6.23 -6.38 23.44
C SER A 260 -5.43 -7.58 22.95
N ASN A 261 -5.02 -8.48 23.85
CA ASN A 261 -4.41 -9.76 23.50
C ASN A 261 -5.44 -10.82 23.03
N ALA A 262 -6.73 -10.48 23.08
CA ALA A 262 -7.81 -11.38 22.65
C ALA A 262 -7.95 -11.44 21.12
N LEU A 263 -7.35 -10.52 20.37
CA LEU A 263 -7.30 -10.54 18.91
C LEU A 263 -5.90 -10.85 18.41
N LYS A 264 -5.84 -11.73 17.42
CA LYS A 264 -4.70 -11.85 16.52
C LYS A 264 -5.03 -11.10 15.22
N VAL A 265 -4.21 -10.13 14.87
CA VAL A 265 -4.40 -9.29 13.68
C VAL A 265 -3.19 -9.34 12.77
N GLU A 266 -3.45 -9.24 11.48
CA GLU A 266 -2.45 -8.94 10.45
C GLU A 266 -2.67 -7.51 9.98
N LEU A 267 -1.60 -6.73 9.91
CA LEU A 267 -1.64 -5.37 9.38
C LEU A 267 -0.92 -5.36 8.04
N THR A 268 -1.61 -4.88 7.02
CA THR A 268 -1.03 -4.62 5.70
C THR A 268 -1.01 -3.12 5.46
N ASP A 269 0.13 -2.58 5.09
CA ASP A 269 0.29 -1.21 4.62
C ASP A 269 0.62 -1.25 3.13
N GLU A 270 -0.33 -0.86 2.30
CA GLU A 270 -0.18 -0.87 0.83
C GLU A 270 0.77 0.24 0.31
N GLY A 271 1.31 1.04 1.20
CA GLY A 271 2.25 2.11 0.87
C GLY A 271 3.70 1.85 1.27
N THR A 272 4.02 0.71 1.90
CA THR A 272 5.39 0.41 2.39
C THR A 272 6.05 -0.75 1.67
N ASP A 273 7.39 -0.85 1.85
CA ASP A 273 8.20 -1.98 1.35
C ASP A 273 7.94 -3.30 2.10
N LEU A 274 7.24 -3.24 3.24
CA LEU A 274 6.94 -4.39 4.10
C LEU A 274 5.45 -4.47 4.41
N PRO A 275 4.61 -4.80 3.42
CA PRO A 275 3.15 -4.73 3.55
C PRO A 275 2.53 -5.86 4.38
N CYS A 276 3.26 -6.97 4.58
CA CYS A 276 2.73 -8.14 5.27
C CYS A 276 3.18 -8.13 6.73
N ILE A 277 2.25 -7.91 7.66
CA ILE A 277 2.56 -7.68 9.08
C ILE A 277 1.76 -8.62 9.96
N VAL A 278 2.45 -9.24 10.93
CA VAL A 278 1.87 -10.02 12.03
C VAL A 278 2.27 -9.38 13.35
N ALA A 279 1.31 -9.21 14.26
CA ALA A 279 1.54 -8.60 15.56
C ALA A 279 0.69 -9.28 16.64
N ASP A 280 1.16 -9.25 17.89
CA ASP A 280 0.46 -9.80 19.06
C ASP A 280 0.09 -8.77 20.13
N GLY A 281 0.13 -7.49 19.78
CA GLY A 281 -0.15 -6.39 20.71
C GLY A 281 1.08 -5.82 21.41
N GLN A 282 2.17 -6.57 21.54
CA GLN A 282 3.45 -6.11 22.07
C GLN A 282 4.55 -6.08 21.01
N TYR A 283 4.56 -7.08 20.14
CA TYR A 283 5.60 -7.29 19.17
C TYR A 283 5.02 -7.42 17.77
N ARG A 284 5.88 -7.23 16.81
CA ARG A 284 5.52 -7.22 15.41
C ARG A 284 6.61 -7.82 14.55
N MET A 285 6.18 -8.54 13.53
CA MET A 285 6.99 -9.04 12.44
C MET A 285 6.38 -8.58 11.13
N ALA A 286 7.20 -8.10 10.20
CA ALA A 286 6.73 -7.63 8.90
C ALA A 286 7.60 -8.20 7.78
N SER A 287 7.00 -8.51 6.62
CA SER A 287 7.74 -8.98 5.45
C SER A 287 7.37 -8.22 4.19
N SER A 288 8.32 -8.16 3.25
CA SER A 288 8.13 -7.51 1.96
C SER A 288 7.11 -8.22 1.07
N ASN A 289 6.90 -9.52 1.28
CA ASN A 289 5.95 -10.32 0.53
C ASN A 289 5.57 -11.58 1.31
N ASN A 290 4.38 -12.10 1.03
CA ASN A 290 3.87 -13.37 1.54
C ASN A 290 3.79 -14.46 0.45
N VAL A 291 4.09 -14.09 -0.81
CA VAL A 291 4.25 -15.02 -1.91
C VAL A 291 5.57 -14.73 -2.64
N PHE A 292 6.32 -15.77 -2.91
CA PHE A 292 7.53 -15.74 -3.72
C PHE A 292 7.42 -16.74 -4.86
N SER A 293 7.74 -16.33 -6.08
CA SER A 293 7.73 -17.20 -7.25
C SER A 293 9.04 -17.05 -8.03
N LEU A 294 9.75 -18.15 -8.19
CA LEU A 294 10.93 -18.22 -9.03
C LEU A 294 10.56 -18.86 -10.37
N TYR A 295 10.90 -18.19 -11.46
CA TYR A 295 10.76 -18.69 -12.82
C TYR A 295 12.13 -18.90 -13.42
N GLY A 296 12.37 -20.08 -13.99
CA GLY A 296 13.64 -20.42 -14.62
C GLY A 296 13.48 -21.31 -15.84
N LYS A 297 14.43 -21.24 -16.76
CA LYS A 297 14.42 -22.01 -18.01
C LYS A 297 14.61 -23.50 -17.73
N THR A 298 13.79 -24.38 -18.34
CA THR A 298 13.93 -25.82 -18.28
C THR A 298 15.06 -26.36 -19.14
N GLY A 299 15.53 -27.58 -18.82
CA GLY A 299 16.53 -28.32 -19.65
C GLY A 299 17.99 -28.13 -19.24
N VAL A 300 18.25 -27.30 -18.24
CA VAL A 300 19.53 -27.27 -17.51
C VAL A 300 19.17 -27.46 -16.05
N THR A 301 19.93 -28.22 -15.28
CA THR A 301 19.78 -28.25 -13.81
C THR A 301 19.96 -26.81 -13.32
N THR A 302 18.86 -26.12 -13.16
CA THR A 302 18.89 -24.69 -12.79
C THR A 302 19.09 -24.64 -11.31
N SER A 303 20.33 -24.49 -10.88
CA SER A 303 20.62 -24.12 -9.49
C SER A 303 20.73 -22.60 -9.40
N ALA A 304 19.95 -21.99 -8.54
CA ALA A 304 20.06 -20.59 -8.23
C ALA A 304 20.45 -20.45 -6.77
N THR A 305 21.65 -19.98 -6.49
CA THR A 305 22.16 -19.81 -5.14
C THR A 305 21.91 -18.40 -4.62
N GLY A 306 21.71 -18.27 -3.30
CA GLY A 306 21.56 -17.00 -2.62
C GLY A 306 20.39 -16.15 -3.15
N VAL A 307 19.29 -16.80 -3.56
CA VAL A 307 18.11 -16.08 -4.07
C VAL A 307 17.44 -15.30 -2.94
N ASP A 308 17.29 -14.01 -3.11
CA ASP A 308 16.59 -13.13 -2.17
C ASP A 308 15.08 -13.38 -2.23
N ILE A 309 14.55 -14.08 -1.22
CA ILE A 309 13.14 -14.46 -1.12
C ILE A 309 12.31 -13.29 -0.60
N CYS A 310 12.68 -12.73 0.55
CA CYS A 310 11.98 -11.59 1.14
C CYS A 310 12.89 -10.84 2.11
N THR A 311 12.45 -9.64 2.49
CA THR A 311 13.00 -8.91 3.63
C THR A 311 12.02 -9.02 4.79
N VAL A 312 12.54 -9.30 5.97
CA VAL A 312 11.76 -9.43 7.22
C VAL A 312 12.24 -8.40 8.22
N TYR A 313 11.31 -7.83 8.95
CA TYR A 313 11.55 -6.99 10.10
C TYR A 313 11.01 -7.67 11.37
N SER A 314 11.74 -7.57 12.48
CA SER A 314 11.32 -8.04 13.81
C SER A 314 11.47 -6.93 14.83
N SER A 315 10.38 -6.45 15.45
CA SER A 315 10.44 -5.37 16.45
C SER A 315 11.29 -5.71 17.68
N ARG A 316 11.50 -7.01 17.96
CA ARG A 316 12.39 -7.47 19.04
C ARG A 316 13.87 -7.53 18.65
N GLY A 317 14.19 -7.32 17.37
CA GLY A 317 15.56 -7.52 16.88
C GLY A 317 16.01 -8.98 16.88
N ILE A 318 15.09 -9.93 17.01
CA ILE A 318 15.38 -11.36 16.98
C ILE A 318 15.47 -11.80 15.52
N GLN A 319 16.54 -12.52 15.20
CA GLN A 319 16.70 -13.13 13.89
C GLN A 319 15.63 -14.20 13.66
N PRO A 320 14.92 -14.17 12.50
CA PRO A 320 13.90 -15.16 12.20
C PRO A 320 14.47 -16.59 12.15
N VAL A 321 13.77 -17.52 12.79
CA VAL A 321 13.96 -18.95 12.57
C VAL A 321 13.19 -19.32 11.31
N LEU A 322 13.87 -20.04 10.40
CA LEU A 322 13.34 -20.41 9.09
C LEU A 322 13.05 -21.90 9.08
N THR A 323 11.81 -22.26 8.77
CA THR A 323 11.38 -23.67 8.78
C THR A 323 10.67 -24.02 7.46
N LEU A 324 11.04 -25.14 6.88
CA LEU A 324 10.37 -25.77 5.73
C LEU A 324 9.74 -27.09 6.15
N PRO A 325 8.71 -27.58 5.44
CA PRO A 325 8.25 -28.95 5.55
C PRO A 325 9.37 -29.94 5.21
N ASP A 326 9.34 -31.12 5.84
CA ASP A 326 10.38 -32.15 5.69
C ASP A 326 10.51 -32.72 4.28
N ASP A 327 9.47 -32.60 3.47
CA ASP A 327 9.42 -33.07 2.08
C ASP A 327 10.02 -32.05 1.08
N CYS A 328 10.36 -30.85 1.52
CA CYS A 328 10.95 -29.82 0.68
C CYS A 328 12.45 -30.05 0.50
N ASN A 329 12.85 -30.60 -0.65
CA ASN A 329 14.24 -30.90 -0.98
C ASN A 329 14.85 -30.00 -2.07
N TRP A 330 14.04 -29.11 -2.65
CA TRP A 330 14.43 -28.23 -3.78
C TRP A 330 14.74 -26.78 -3.35
N LEU A 331 14.40 -26.40 -2.13
CA LEU A 331 14.76 -25.14 -1.49
C LEU A 331 15.61 -25.45 -0.25
N THR A 332 16.87 -25.06 -0.30
CA THR A 332 17.87 -25.41 0.71
C THR A 332 18.69 -24.19 1.13
N ASN A 333 19.62 -24.37 2.06
CA ASN A 333 20.56 -23.34 2.52
C ASN A 333 19.88 -22.00 2.87
N LEU A 334 18.73 -22.08 3.54
CA LEU A 334 18.02 -20.90 4.01
C LEU A 334 18.88 -20.09 4.98
N SER A 335 18.93 -18.79 4.77
CA SER A 335 19.70 -17.86 5.59
C SER A 335 18.93 -16.58 5.86
N ALA A 336 19.04 -16.08 7.09
CA ALA A 336 18.55 -14.76 7.48
C ALA A 336 19.76 -13.84 7.74
N GLN A 337 20.08 -12.99 6.80
CA GLN A 337 21.21 -12.06 6.87
C GLN A 337 20.76 -10.71 7.44
N ALA A 338 21.38 -10.24 8.52
CA ALA A 338 21.08 -8.94 9.10
C ALA A 338 21.42 -7.79 8.13
N LEU A 339 20.47 -6.87 7.94
CA LEU A 339 20.61 -5.64 7.15
C LEU A 339 20.77 -4.39 8.03
N GLY A 340 20.74 -4.54 9.36
CA GLY A 340 20.64 -3.43 10.30
C GLY A 340 19.18 -3.03 10.59
N SER A 341 18.96 -2.20 11.62
CA SER A 341 17.64 -1.71 12.02
C SER A 341 16.59 -2.82 12.16
N ASN A 342 16.97 -3.96 12.75
CA ASN A 342 16.12 -5.12 12.97
C ASN A 342 15.53 -5.74 11.69
N LYS A 343 16.12 -5.46 10.53
CA LYS A 343 15.76 -6.06 9.24
C LYS A 343 16.68 -7.20 8.88
N TYR A 344 16.12 -8.22 8.25
CA TYR A 344 16.82 -9.42 7.82
C TYR A 344 16.44 -9.74 6.37
N LYS A 345 17.45 -9.98 5.53
CA LYS A 345 17.24 -10.51 4.19
C LYS A 345 17.18 -12.03 4.26
N ILE A 346 16.11 -12.60 3.78
CA ILE A 346 15.92 -14.06 3.72
C ILE A 346 16.34 -14.54 2.34
N THR A 347 17.31 -15.44 2.31
CA THR A 347 17.81 -16.04 1.07
C THR A 347 17.74 -17.54 1.13
N GLY A 348 17.73 -18.19 -0.03
CA GLY A 348 17.79 -19.64 -0.15
C GLY A 348 18.38 -20.07 -1.49
N ASP A 349 18.78 -21.33 -1.57
CA ASP A 349 19.28 -21.98 -2.77
C ASP A 349 18.17 -22.83 -3.36
N PHE A 350 17.90 -22.63 -4.64
CA PHE A 350 16.90 -23.38 -5.39
C PHE A 350 17.61 -24.38 -6.30
N THR A 351 17.23 -25.64 -6.19
CA THR A 351 17.71 -26.70 -7.06
C THR A 351 16.52 -27.42 -7.65
N SER A 352 16.23 -27.22 -8.92
CA SER A 352 15.16 -27.95 -9.59
C SER A 352 15.75 -29.03 -10.47
N ALA A 353 15.37 -30.27 -10.17
CA ALA A 353 15.60 -31.43 -11.06
C ALA A 353 14.37 -31.74 -11.93
N ALA A 354 13.25 -31.05 -11.70
CA ALA A 354 11.95 -31.37 -12.30
C ALA A 354 11.53 -30.33 -13.34
N ASN A 355 10.90 -30.82 -14.41
CA ASN A 355 10.19 -29.99 -15.39
C ASN A 355 8.83 -29.50 -14.87
N ASP A 356 8.46 -29.85 -13.63
CA ASP A 356 7.16 -29.54 -13.02
C ASP A 356 7.28 -28.38 -12.03
N ALA A 357 6.22 -27.60 -11.93
CA ALA A 357 6.10 -26.58 -10.92
C ALA A 357 5.96 -27.20 -9.54
N VAL A 358 6.72 -26.69 -8.58
CA VAL A 358 6.65 -27.12 -7.17
C VAL A 358 6.44 -25.92 -6.26
N ALA A 359 5.76 -26.15 -5.14
CA ALA A 359 5.53 -25.09 -4.16
C ALA A 359 5.64 -25.64 -2.74
N THR A 360 6.07 -24.79 -1.83
CA THR A 360 6.15 -25.06 -0.39
C THR A 360 5.78 -23.81 0.41
N THR A 361 5.70 -23.95 1.72
CA THR A 361 5.53 -22.82 2.64
C THR A 361 6.78 -22.68 3.50
N LEU A 362 7.49 -21.57 3.34
CA LEU A 362 8.53 -21.14 4.26
C LEU A 362 7.88 -20.46 5.45
N THR A 363 8.04 -21.00 6.63
CA THR A 363 7.58 -20.40 7.87
C THR A 363 8.72 -19.64 8.53
N MET A 364 8.52 -18.35 8.79
CA MET A 364 9.45 -17.51 9.49
C MET A 364 8.90 -17.21 10.88
N THR A 365 9.68 -17.49 11.93
CA THR A 365 9.24 -17.35 13.32
C THR A 365 10.19 -16.46 14.09
N CYS A 366 9.65 -15.44 14.76
CA CYS A 366 10.34 -14.60 15.73
C CYS A 366 9.59 -14.70 17.06
N ASP A 367 10.11 -15.51 17.98
CA ASP A 367 9.44 -15.81 19.25
C ASP A 367 8.04 -16.43 19.03
N ASN A 368 6.98 -15.79 19.50
CA ASN A 368 5.57 -16.22 19.34
C ASN A 368 4.92 -15.75 18.03
N LEU A 369 5.60 -14.91 17.24
CA LEU A 369 5.10 -14.45 15.95
C LEU A 369 5.59 -15.36 14.83
N SER A 370 4.67 -15.79 13.98
CA SER A 370 4.96 -16.65 12.85
C SER A 370 4.30 -16.11 11.58
N GLN A 371 5.08 -16.03 10.50
CA GLN A 371 4.62 -15.54 9.21
C GLN A 371 4.97 -16.54 8.11
N PRO A 372 3.96 -17.09 7.39
CA PRO A 372 4.19 -17.95 6.26
C PRO A 372 4.49 -17.14 4.99
N VAL A 373 5.41 -17.64 4.17
CA VAL A 373 5.65 -17.20 2.80
C VAL A 373 5.48 -18.41 1.88
N ARG A 374 4.53 -18.33 0.96
CA ARG A 374 4.38 -19.37 -0.06
C ARG A 374 5.49 -19.19 -1.09
N VAL A 375 6.34 -20.20 -1.24
CA VAL A 375 7.46 -20.20 -2.18
C VAL A 375 7.18 -21.21 -3.30
N SER A 376 7.36 -20.79 -4.55
CA SER A 376 7.19 -21.68 -5.71
C SER A 376 8.37 -21.58 -6.66
N TRP A 377 8.71 -22.72 -7.26
CA TRP A 377 9.52 -22.85 -8.45
C TRP A 377 8.61 -23.13 -9.65
N ASN A 378 8.78 -22.39 -10.73
CA ASN A 378 7.98 -22.52 -11.95
C ASN A 378 8.91 -22.65 -13.15
N PRO A 379 8.91 -23.80 -13.82
CA PRO A 379 9.72 -23.98 -15.02
C PRO A 379 9.16 -23.15 -16.17
N ILE A 380 10.03 -22.44 -16.87
CA ILE A 380 9.70 -21.82 -18.15
C ILE A 380 9.96 -22.84 -19.24
N ILE A 381 8.91 -23.46 -19.75
CA ILE A 381 8.98 -24.46 -20.80
C ILE A 381 9.07 -23.74 -22.13
N SER A 382 10.20 -23.81 -22.81
CA SER A 382 10.33 -23.32 -24.17
C SER A 382 10.06 -24.46 -25.15
N ASP A 383 8.81 -24.73 -25.46
CA ASP A 383 8.41 -25.79 -26.43
C ASP A 383 8.56 -25.36 -27.89
N GLN A 384 8.92 -24.12 -28.13
CA GLN A 384 9.01 -23.62 -29.52
C GLN A 384 10.40 -23.10 -29.84
N LYS A 385 10.93 -23.64 -30.89
CA LYS A 385 12.27 -23.33 -31.44
C LYS A 385 12.45 -21.88 -31.93
N ASP A 386 11.38 -21.08 -31.99
CA ASP A 386 11.36 -19.76 -32.62
C ASP A 386 10.82 -18.62 -31.76
N THR A 387 10.60 -18.81 -30.45
CA THR A 387 10.15 -17.70 -29.60
C THR A 387 11.25 -17.26 -28.66
N ASP A 388 11.84 -16.11 -28.98
CA ASP A 388 12.80 -15.41 -28.11
C ASP A 388 12.11 -14.72 -26.90
N SER A 389 10.92 -15.16 -26.53
CA SER A 389 10.17 -14.50 -25.44
C SER A 389 9.18 -15.44 -24.74
N PHE A 390 8.91 -15.09 -23.48
CA PHE A 390 7.92 -15.71 -22.61
C PHE A 390 6.99 -14.64 -22.05
N VAL A 391 5.68 -14.95 -21.95
CA VAL A 391 4.67 -14.04 -21.42
C VAL A 391 3.98 -14.71 -20.25
N LEU A 392 3.96 -14.04 -19.10
CA LEU A 392 3.31 -14.49 -17.88
C LEU A 392 2.11 -13.61 -17.55
N ASP A 393 0.94 -14.20 -17.42
CA ASP A 393 -0.23 -13.54 -16.87
C ASP A 393 -0.06 -13.35 -15.35
N LEU A 394 -0.03 -12.12 -14.90
CA LEU A 394 0.20 -11.78 -13.49
C LEU A 394 -1.09 -11.53 -12.71
N VAL A 395 -2.18 -11.19 -13.39
CA VAL A 395 -3.40 -10.70 -12.77
C VAL A 395 -4.59 -11.53 -13.24
N GLY A 396 -5.25 -12.20 -12.30
CA GLY A 396 -6.49 -12.92 -12.56
C GLY A 396 -7.68 -11.97 -12.80
N SER A 397 -8.68 -12.44 -13.52
CA SER A 397 -9.89 -11.67 -13.85
C SER A 397 -10.72 -11.21 -12.62
N THR A 398 -10.48 -11.80 -11.45
CA THR A 398 -11.14 -11.48 -10.18
C THR A 398 -10.35 -10.49 -9.32
N ASP A 399 -9.10 -10.20 -9.68
CA ASP A 399 -8.24 -9.33 -8.91
C ASP A 399 -8.70 -7.87 -9.05
N ARG A 400 -8.92 -7.24 -7.91
CA ARG A 400 -9.23 -5.81 -7.82
C ARG A 400 -8.15 -5.11 -7.03
N ASN A 401 -7.78 -3.87 -7.42
CA ASN A 401 -6.76 -3.08 -6.72
C ASN A 401 -5.40 -3.77 -6.69
N TRP A 402 -4.77 -3.92 -7.82
CA TRP A 402 -3.43 -4.44 -7.95
C TRP A 402 -2.45 -3.40 -8.50
N THR A 403 -1.18 -3.57 -8.15
CA THR A 403 -0.04 -2.83 -8.71
C THR A 403 1.11 -3.80 -8.95
N VAL A 404 1.76 -3.67 -10.10
CA VAL A 404 2.91 -4.49 -10.49
C VAL A 404 4.06 -3.57 -10.90
N ARG A 405 5.27 -3.86 -10.42
CA ARG A 405 6.50 -3.10 -10.72
C ARG A 405 7.64 -4.02 -11.07
N VAL A 406 8.37 -3.70 -12.12
CA VAL A 406 9.70 -4.28 -12.40
C VAL A 406 10.71 -3.51 -11.57
N LEU A 407 11.43 -4.21 -10.70
CA LEU A 407 12.49 -3.61 -9.88
C LEU A 407 13.80 -3.61 -10.68
N ASN A 408 14.48 -2.47 -10.70
CA ASN A 408 15.72 -2.27 -11.44
C ASN A 408 15.57 -2.58 -12.96
N PRO A 409 14.67 -1.89 -13.68
CA PRO A 409 14.52 -2.10 -15.10
C PRO A 409 15.85 -1.79 -15.81
N THR A 410 16.37 -2.79 -16.54
CA THR A 410 17.60 -2.64 -17.34
C THR A 410 17.25 -2.23 -18.77
N SER A 411 18.01 -1.32 -19.35
CA SER A 411 17.91 -1.00 -20.78
C SER A 411 18.92 -1.85 -21.59
N PRO A 412 18.53 -2.47 -22.72
CA PRO A 412 17.18 -2.58 -23.27
C PRO A 412 16.31 -3.52 -22.45
N GLY A 413 15.01 -3.23 -22.41
CA GLY A 413 14.04 -3.94 -21.59
C GLY A 413 13.82 -5.39 -22.03
N TRP A 414 14.55 -6.32 -21.43
CA TRP A 414 14.30 -7.76 -21.60
C TRP A 414 13.18 -8.28 -20.67
N LEU A 415 12.82 -7.49 -19.67
CA LEU A 415 11.78 -7.73 -18.69
C LEU A 415 10.94 -6.45 -18.58
N PHE A 416 9.69 -6.51 -18.97
CA PHE A 416 8.79 -5.37 -18.95
C PHE A 416 7.33 -5.80 -18.77
N LEU A 417 6.47 -4.87 -18.44
CA LEU A 417 5.04 -5.07 -18.28
C LEU A 417 4.28 -4.52 -19.49
N HIS A 418 3.20 -5.21 -19.86
CA HIS A 418 2.29 -4.76 -20.90
C HIS A 418 0.84 -5.22 -20.59
N PRO A 419 -0.20 -4.44 -20.95
CA PRO A 419 -1.59 -4.85 -20.77
C PRO A 419 -2.07 -5.93 -21.75
N SER A 420 -1.30 -6.28 -22.77
CA SER A 420 -1.60 -7.31 -23.76
C SER A 420 -0.65 -8.49 -23.67
N ALA A 421 -1.18 -9.70 -23.89
CA ALA A 421 -0.44 -10.95 -23.98
C ALA A 421 0.23 -11.19 -25.35
N ALA A 422 0.06 -10.27 -26.32
CA ALA A 422 0.65 -10.42 -27.65
C ALA A 422 2.18 -10.54 -27.59
N SER A 423 2.78 -11.27 -28.52
CA SER A 423 4.25 -11.40 -28.61
C SER A 423 4.93 -10.03 -28.69
N PRO A 424 6.11 -9.83 -28.07
CA PRO A 424 6.79 -8.54 -28.02
C PRO A 424 6.99 -7.88 -29.39
N GLY A 425 7.24 -8.67 -30.44
CA GLY A 425 7.36 -8.16 -31.80
C GLY A 425 6.06 -7.64 -32.44
N ALA A 426 4.91 -7.94 -31.84
CA ALA A 426 3.61 -7.48 -32.30
C ALA A 426 3.07 -6.32 -31.41
N LEU A 427 3.81 -5.93 -30.34
CA LEU A 427 3.41 -4.85 -29.46
C LEU A 427 3.84 -3.50 -30.02
N PRO A 428 2.99 -2.46 -29.92
CA PRO A 428 3.44 -1.10 -30.20
C PRO A 428 4.57 -0.73 -29.23
N GLY A 429 5.63 -0.12 -29.73
CA GLY A 429 6.83 0.23 -28.95
C GLY A 429 6.55 1.11 -27.71
N ASP A 430 5.44 1.81 -27.68
CA ASP A 430 5.05 2.76 -26.64
C ASP A 430 4.36 2.10 -25.40
N GLY A 431 4.12 0.78 -25.43
CA GLY A 431 3.41 0.05 -24.41
C GLY A 431 4.27 -0.66 -23.36
N MET A 432 5.59 -0.63 -23.52
CA MET A 432 6.53 -1.28 -22.60
C MET A 432 6.73 -0.40 -21.36
N VAL A 433 6.22 -0.86 -20.20
CA VAL A 433 6.31 -0.09 -18.97
C VAL A 433 6.96 -0.88 -17.84
N SER A 434 7.51 -0.19 -16.86
CA SER A 434 8.05 -0.79 -15.64
C SER A 434 7.03 -0.89 -14.52
N GLU A 435 5.85 -0.25 -14.65
CA GLU A 435 4.78 -0.27 -13.66
C GLU A 435 3.42 -0.30 -14.34
N LEU A 436 2.53 -1.18 -13.86
CA LEU A 436 1.12 -1.24 -14.20
C LEU A 436 0.26 -1.35 -12.94
N SER A 437 -0.98 -0.87 -13.02
CA SER A 437 -1.95 -1.03 -11.93
C SER A 437 -3.37 -1.20 -12.45
N SER A 438 -4.24 -1.74 -11.62
CA SER A 438 -5.68 -1.90 -11.90
C SER A 438 -6.40 -0.60 -12.23
N LYS A 439 -5.80 0.53 -11.88
CA LYS A 439 -6.31 1.85 -12.21
C LYS A 439 -6.21 2.16 -13.71
N TYR A 440 -5.22 1.59 -14.40
CA TYR A 440 -4.89 1.91 -15.79
C TYR A 440 -5.09 0.74 -16.74
N SER A 441 -5.23 -0.47 -16.22
CA SER A 441 -5.43 -1.67 -17.04
C SER A 441 -6.25 -2.71 -16.30
N SER A 442 -6.98 -3.55 -17.04
CA SER A 442 -7.66 -4.74 -16.51
C SER A 442 -6.74 -5.96 -16.40
N HIS A 443 -5.60 -5.94 -17.09
CA HIS A 443 -4.64 -7.04 -17.14
C HIS A 443 -3.21 -6.54 -16.99
N ALA A 444 -2.34 -7.37 -16.46
CA ALA A 444 -0.90 -7.17 -16.44
C ALA A 444 -0.19 -8.44 -16.88
N TYR A 445 0.55 -8.35 -17.97
CA TYR A 445 1.41 -9.42 -18.48
C TYR A 445 2.86 -9.03 -18.30
N LEU A 446 3.64 -9.97 -17.77
CA LEU A 446 5.08 -9.84 -17.71
C LEU A 446 5.68 -10.48 -18.97
N HIS A 447 6.36 -9.67 -19.75
CA HIS A 447 7.08 -10.10 -20.93
C HIS A 447 8.56 -10.29 -20.59
N VAL A 448 9.10 -11.44 -20.99
CA VAL A 448 10.49 -11.83 -20.79
C VAL A 448 11.09 -12.14 -22.15
N ALA A 449 12.04 -11.33 -22.62
CA ALA A 449 12.81 -11.64 -23.81
C ALA A 449 14.01 -12.52 -23.44
N PHE A 450 14.16 -13.67 -24.12
CA PHE A 450 15.29 -14.56 -23.86
C PHE A 450 16.60 -13.98 -24.40
N GLY A 451 17.71 -14.27 -23.74
CA GLY A 451 19.02 -13.77 -24.09
C GLY A 451 20.10 -14.36 -23.18
N ALA A 452 21.21 -13.67 -23.03
CA ALA A 452 22.29 -14.08 -22.13
C ALA A 452 21.80 -14.16 -20.67
N SER A 453 22.44 -14.99 -19.85
CA SER A 453 22.14 -15.18 -18.43
C SER A 453 21.81 -13.88 -17.70
N ARG A 454 20.58 -13.70 -17.28
CA ARG A 454 20.05 -12.49 -16.65
C ARG A 454 19.14 -12.85 -15.47
N ARG A 455 19.03 -11.94 -14.53
CA ARG A 455 18.13 -12.04 -13.39
C ARG A 455 17.31 -10.77 -13.29
N GLY A 456 16.00 -10.90 -13.20
CA GLY A 456 15.08 -9.77 -13.01
C GLY A 456 14.11 -10.02 -11.88
N THR A 457 13.65 -8.96 -11.26
CA THR A 457 12.72 -9.02 -10.13
C THR A 457 11.50 -8.16 -10.41
N VAL A 458 10.33 -8.70 -10.11
CA VAL A 458 9.04 -8.02 -10.20
C VAL A 458 8.36 -8.10 -8.84
N GLN A 459 7.82 -6.99 -8.41
CA GLN A 459 7.01 -6.90 -7.20
C GLN A 459 5.56 -6.64 -7.58
N MET A 460 4.66 -7.39 -6.98
CA MET A 460 3.22 -7.25 -7.20
C MET A 460 2.51 -7.16 -5.87
N THR A 461 1.54 -6.27 -5.78
CA THR A 461 0.58 -6.23 -4.67
C THR A 461 -0.81 -6.33 -5.27
N SER A 462 -1.61 -7.25 -4.80
CA SER A 462 -3.01 -7.40 -5.22
C SER A 462 -3.92 -7.64 -4.03
N ALA A 463 -5.18 -7.20 -4.16
CA ALA A 463 -6.24 -7.49 -3.20
C ALA A 463 -7.36 -8.23 -3.93
N SER A 464 -7.59 -9.49 -3.57
CA SER A 464 -8.63 -10.34 -4.09
C SER A 464 -9.34 -11.04 -2.94
N GLY A 465 -10.69 -11.09 -2.98
CA GLY A 465 -11.47 -11.83 -2.00
C GLY A 465 -11.30 -11.41 -0.54
N GLY A 466 -10.80 -10.20 -0.27
CA GLY A 466 -10.55 -9.73 1.10
C GLY A 466 -9.11 -9.93 1.59
N GLU A 467 -8.29 -10.62 0.85
CA GLU A 467 -6.87 -10.83 1.17
C GLU A 467 -5.96 -9.92 0.33
N THR A 468 -4.94 -9.36 0.96
CA THR A 468 -3.86 -8.67 0.26
C THR A 468 -2.71 -9.66 0.07
N VAL A 469 -2.33 -9.84 -1.19
CA VAL A 469 -1.18 -10.66 -1.57
C VAL A 469 -0.07 -9.74 -2.05
N ALA A 470 1.04 -9.76 -1.34
CA ALA A 470 2.29 -9.17 -1.79
C ALA A 470 3.17 -10.27 -2.36
N ARG A 471 3.42 -10.23 -3.67
CA ARG A 471 4.18 -11.24 -4.39
C ARG A 471 5.50 -10.66 -4.91
N LYS A 472 6.57 -11.40 -4.71
CA LYS A 472 7.85 -11.16 -5.36
C LYS A 472 8.09 -12.26 -6.40
N ILE A 473 8.38 -11.87 -7.62
CA ILE A 473 8.67 -12.77 -8.73
C ILE A 473 10.12 -12.54 -9.14
N VAL A 474 10.89 -13.59 -9.22
CA VAL A 474 12.25 -13.57 -9.75
C VAL A 474 12.29 -14.42 -11.02
N VAL A 475 12.81 -13.86 -12.08
CA VAL A 475 13.03 -14.54 -13.36
C VAL A 475 14.52 -14.74 -13.56
N ILE A 476 14.93 -15.96 -13.84
CA ILE A 476 16.32 -16.34 -14.12
C ILE A 476 16.38 -16.99 -15.50
N GLN A 477 17.32 -16.51 -16.33
CA GLN A 477 17.61 -17.06 -17.66
C GLN A 477 18.93 -17.81 -17.66
#